data_600798aed315dc0748261e6c7ae630d5
#
_entry.id   600798aed315dc0748261e6c7ae630d5
#
_cell.length_a   1.000
_cell.length_b   1.000
_cell.length_c   1.000
_cell.angle_alpha   90.00
_cell.angle_beta   90.00
_cell.angle_gamma   90.00
#
_symmetry.space_group_name_H-M   'P 1'
#
loop_
_entity.id
_entity.type
_entity.pdbx_description
1 polymer ?
#
loop_
_entity_poly.entity_id
_entity_poly.type
_entity_poly.pdbx_seq_one_letter_code
_entity_poly.pdbx_strand_id
1 'polypeptide(L)'
;MRRNLIRSTFLAALLSMAAIAHASGKHAEGYDHGDAAIGEPGDAAHITRTVRVDMADTMRFTPAQITAQRGETIRFQVINSGRMRHEMTLGSPADLIAHAEQMRKHPEMEHADANAVTVDPGQTGEIVWRFTQAGT
;
A
#
# COMPACT_ATOMS: atom_id res chain seq x y z
N MET A 1 47.71 -2.13 -66.11
CA MET A 1 47.00 -3.27 -65.49
C MET A 1 47.13 -3.23 -63.96
N ARG A 2 46.15 -2.72 -63.20
CA ARG A 2 46.11 -2.85 -61.78
C ARG A 2 44.69 -3.25 -61.40
N ARG A 3 44.54 -4.47 -60.90
CA ARG A 3 43.26 -5.08 -60.44
C ARG A 3 42.99 -4.60 -59.05
N ASN A 4 41.92 -3.84 -58.85
CA ASN A 4 41.40 -3.45 -57.54
C ASN A 4 40.54 -4.60 -57.01
N LEU A 5 40.96 -5.21 -55.86
CA LEU A 5 40.16 -6.14 -55.07
C LEU A 5 39.25 -5.32 -54.10
N ILE A 6 37.98 -5.41 -54.35
CA ILE A 6 36.96 -4.89 -53.41
C ILE A 6 36.78 -5.95 -52.33
N ARG A 7 37.17 -5.62 -51.10
CA ARG A 7 36.91 -6.43 -49.92
C ARG A 7 35.54 -6.00 -49.35
N SER A 8 34.54 -6.86 -49.52
CA SER A 8 33.22 -6.70 -48.87
C SER A 8 33.34 -7.16 -47.44
N THR A 9 33.25 -6.23 -46.51
CA THR A 9 33.11 -6.51 -45.08
C THR A 9 31.61 -6.71 -44.73
N PHE A 10 31.23 -7.94 -44.44
CA PHE A 10 29.92 -8.25 -43.89
C PHE A 10 29.91 -7.83 -42.42
N LEU A 11 29.10 -6.82 -42.08
CA LEU A 11 28.83 -6.41 -40.73
C LEU A 11 27.65 -7.27 -40.20
N ALA A 12 27.95 -8.27 -39.38
CA ALA A 12 26.95 -9.06 -38.71
C ALA A 12 26.38 -8.24 -37.52
N ALA A 13 25.14 -7.77 -37.64
CA ALA A 13 24.42 -7.16 -36.55
C ALA A 13 23.90 -8.26 -35.60
N LEU A 14 24.50 -8.38 -34.41
CA LEU A 14 23.95 -9.18 -33.33
C LEU A 14 22.77 -8.44 -32.72
N LEU A 15 21.57 -8.97 -32.94
CA LEU A 15 20.33 -8.52 -32.30
C LEU A 15 20.28 -9.16 -30.92
N SER A 16 20.65 -8.42 -29.86
CA SER A 16 20.51 -8.85 -28.48
C SER A 16 19.03 -8.77 -28.07
N MET A 17 18.33 -9.89 -28.07
CA MET A 17 17.03 -10.01 -27.43
C MET A 17 17.21 -9.93 -25.90
N ALA A 18 16.88 -8.78 -25.31
CA ALA A 18 16.71 -8.68 -23.88
C ALA A 18 15.45 -9.44 -23.49
N ALA A 19 15.61 -10.60 -22.88
CA ALA A 19 14.52 -11.32 -22.22
C ALA A 19 14.09 -10.52 -21.00
N ILE A 20 12.91 -9.89 -21.05
CA ILE A 20 12.28 -9.29 -19.90
C ILE A 20 11.76 -10.46 -19.05
N ALA A 21 12.52 -10.83 -18.03
CA ALA A 21 12.04 -11.75 -17.00
C ALA A 21 10.91 -11.06 -16.22
N HIS A 22 9.69 -11.41 -16.52
CA HIS A 22 8.57 -11.12 -15.64
C HIS A 22 8.74 -12.00 -14.40
N ALA A 23 9.27 -11.43 -13.35
CA ALA A 23 9.21 -12.04 -12.03
C ALA A 23 7.74 -12.03 -11.61
N SER A 24 7.02 -13.10 -11.91
CA SER A 24 5.75 -13.41 -11.24
C SER A 24 6.10 -13.75 -9.80
N GLY A 25 6.19 -12.72 -8.96
CA GLY A 25 6.15 -12.90 -7.53
C GLY A 25 4.86 -13.63 -7.21
N LYS A 26 4.97 -14.88 -6.72
CA LYS A 26 3.87 -15.51 -6.02
C LYS A 26 3.57 -14.60 -4.85
N HIS A 27 2.49 -13.82 -4.95
CA HIS A 27 1.89 -13.20 -3.80
C HIS A 27 1.58 -14.36 -2.85
N ALA A 28 2.26 -14.40 -1.70
CA ALA A 28 1.79 -15.20 -0.58
C ALA A 28 0.30 -14.87 -0.47
N GLU A 29 -0.53 -15.90 -0.29
CA GLU A 29 -1.96 -15.74 -0.10
C GLU A 29 -2.16 -14.76 1.06
N GLY A 30 -2.22 -13.46 0.72
CA GLY A 30 -2.67 -12.41 1.61
C GLY A 30 -4.11 -12.79 1.94
N TYR A 31 -4.40 -12.94 3.19
CA TYR A 31 -5.77 -13.10 3.63
C TYR A 31 -6.54 -11.92 3.06
N ASP A 32 -7.59 -12.22 2.30
CA ASP A 32 -8.51 -11.25 1.71
C ASP A 32 -9.25 -10.55 2.87
N HIS A 33 -8.57 -9.55 3.47
CA HIS A 33 -9.11 -8.78 4.56
C HIS A 33 -10.04 -7.72 4.03
N GLY A 34 -11.28 -8.12 3.79
CA GLY A 34 -12.40 -7.23 3.96
C GLY A 34 -12.53 -6.02 3.06
N ASP A 35 -11.93 -6.01 1.87
CA ASP A 35 -12.15 -4.95 0.88
C ASP A 35 -13.64 -4.68 0.65
N ALA A 36 -14.46 -5.73 0.78
CA ALA A 36 -15.89 -5.65 0.55
C ALA A 36 -16.70 -5.00 1.70
N ALA A 37 -16.19 -4.99 2.95
CA ALA A 37 -17.03 -4.58 4.09
C ALA A 37 -17.18 -3.07 4.21
N ILE A 38 -16.09 -2.31 4.06
CA ILE A 38 -16.12 -0.84 4.21
C ILE A 38 -15.67 -0.07 2.96
N GLY A 39 -14.96 -0.73 2.04
CA GLY A 39 -14.43 -0.07 0.85
C GLY A 39 -13.32 -0.83 0.17
N GLU A 40 -12.49 -0.08 -0.54
CA GLU A 40 -11.41 -0.58 -1.38
C GLU A 40 -10.24 0.41 -1.40
N PRO A 41 -9.04 0.02 -1.82
CA PRO A 41 -7.93 0.94 -2.03
C PRO A 41 -8.35 2.09 -2.95
N GLY A 42 -8.08 3.32 -2.52
CA GLY A 42 -8.46 4.52 -3.24
C GLY A 42 -7.41 4.94 -4.28
N ASP A 43 -7.88 5.61 -5.33
CA ASP A 43 -7.01 6.24 -6.31
C ASP A 43 -6.58 7.64 -5.83
N ALA A 44 -5.28 7.88 -5.79
CA ALA A 44 -4.71 9.17 -5.41
C ALA A 44 -5.15 10.34 -6.30
N ALA A 45 -5.57 10.07 -7.54
CA ALA A 45 -6.12 11.08 -8.45
C ALA A 45 -7.55 11.52 -8.09
N HIS A 46 -8.25 10.75 -7.25
CA HIS A 46 -9.66 10.94 -6.92
C HIS A 46 -9.92 11.25 -5.43
N ILE A 47 -8.91 11.74 -4.72
CA ILE A 47 -9.04 12.10 -3.30
C ILE A 47 -10.03 13.24 -3.13
N THR A 48 -11.08 13.03 -2.32
CA THR A 48 -12.09 14.04 -2.00
C THR A 48 -11.68 14.93 -0.82
N ARG A 49 -10.94 14.36 0.14
CA ARG A 49 -10.33 15.11 1.25
C ARG A 49 -9.15 14.38 1.87
N THR A 50 -8.34 15.12 2.60
CA THR A 50 -7.26 14.57 3.43
C THR A 50 -7.61 14.75 4.90
N VAL A 51 -7.45 13.68 5.68
CA VAL A 51 -7.62 13.68 7.13
C VAL A 51 -6.27 13.41 7.77
N ARG A 52 -5.83 14.31 8.63
CA ARG A 52 -4.64 14.10 9.45
C ARG A 52 -5.03 13.33 10.69
N VAL A 53 -4.32 12.24 10.96
CA VAL A 53 -4.53 11.37 12.12
C VAL A 53 -3.22 11.30 12.91
N ASP A 54 -3.26 11.63 14.18
CA ASP A 54 -2.14 11.47 15.09
C ASP A 54 -2.31 10.21 15.94
N MET A 55 -1.22 9.45 16.06
CA MET A 55 -1.09 8.29 16.95
C MET A 55 -0.10 8.62 18.06
N ALA A 56 -0.48 8.37 19.29
CA ALA A 56 0.36 8.61 20.46
C ALA A 56 0.44 7.36 21.35
N ASP A 57 1.41 7.32 22.27
CA ASP A 57 1.63 6.20 23.19
C ASP A 57 0.47 6.03 24.21
N THR A 58 -0.51 6.91 24.19
CA THR A 58 -1.78 6.77 24.92
C THR A 58 -2.71 5.73 24.28
N MET A 59 -2.31 5.10 23.16
CA MET A 59 -3.11 4.15 22.39
C MET A 59 -4.43 4.75 21.90
N ARG A 60 -4.38 5.98 21.42
CA ARG A 60 -5.54 6.71 20.92
C ARG A 60 -5.20 7.45 19.63
N PHE A 61 -6.19 7.55 18.76
CA PHE A 61 -6.16 8.39 17.58
C PHE A 61 -6.67 9.80 17.88
N THR A 62 -6.10 10.79 17.22
CA THR A 62 -6.62 12.16 17.21
C THR A 62 -6.76 12.61 15.76
N PRO A 63 -8.02 12.89 15.25
CA PRO A 63 -9.27 12.87 15.98
C PRO A 63 -9.72 11.46 16.35
N ALA A 64 -10.49 11.32 17.43
CA ALA A 64 -10.99 10.04 17.93
C ALA A 64 -12.13 9.46 17.06
N GLN A 65 -12.76 10.28 16.24
CA GLN A 65 -13.83 9.88 15.32
C GLN A 65 -13.63 10.57 13.97
N ILE A 66 -13.82 9.80 12.91
CA ILE A 66 -13.75 10.27 11.52
C ILE A 66 -14.95 9.67 10.80
N THR A 67 -15.87 10.52 10.36
CA THR A 67 -17.03 10.06 9.58
C THR A 67 -16.69 10.07 8.10
N ALA A 68 -17.04 9.00 7.40
CA ALA A 68 -16.91 8.87 5.96
C ALA A 68 -18.28 8.74 5.29
N GLN A 69 -18.41 9.27 4.09
CA GLN A 69 -19.59 9.13 3.25
C GLN A 69 -19.36 8.04 2.19
N ARG A 70 -20.45 7.42 1.75
CA ARG A 70 -20.39 6.48 0.64
C ARG A 70 -19.86 7.16 -0.62
N GLY A 71 -18.89 6.53 -1.27
CA GLY A 71 -18.24 7.04 -2.49
C GLY A 71 -17.09 8.01 -2.23
N GLU A 72 -16.84 8.37 -0.96
CA GLU A 72 -15.77 9.28 -0.60
C GLU A 72 -14.41 8.55 -0.66
N THR A 73 -13.41 9.20 -1.25
CA THR A 73 -12.01 8.74 -1.21
C THR A 73 -11.23 9.65 -0.27
N ILE A 74 -10.80 9.08 0.84
CA ILE A 74 -10.07 9.81 1.88
C ILE A 74 -8.59 9.43 1.84
N ARG A 75 -7.73 10.44 1.86
CA ARG A 75 -6.32 10.28 2.21
C ARG A 75 -6.18 10.45 3.71
N PHE A 76 -5.78 9.41 4.42
CA PHE A 76 -5.37 9.51 5.81
C PHE A 76 -3.86 9.77 5.85
N GLN A 77 -3.46 10.91 6.36
CA GLN A 77 -2.08 11.23 6.68
C GLN A 77 -1.85 10.88 8.14
N VAL A 78 -1.21 9.76 8.39
CA VAL A 78 -1.06 9.16 9.71
C VAL A 78 0.29 9.50 10.29
N ILE A 79 0.31 10.20 11.43
CA ILE A 79 1.53 10.68 12.09
C ILE A 79 1.69 9.94 13.41
N ASN A 80 2.88 9.45 13.67
CA ASN A 80 3.21 8.87 14.96
C ASN A 80 3.98 9.90 15.80
N SER A 81 3.30 10.55 16.75
CA SER A 81 3.90 11.48 17.72
C SER A 81 4.40 10.77 18.99
N GLY A 82 4.20 9.45 19.08
CA GLY A 82 4.68 8.63 20.20
C GLY A 82 6.15 8.23 20.09
N ARG A 83 6.59 7.36 21.00
CA ARG A 83 7.94 6.78 21.07
C ARG A 83 7.99 5.32 20.66
N MET A 84 6.82 4.69 20.52
CA MET A 84 6.66 3.33 20.06
C MET A 84 6.18 3.31 18.62
N ARG A 85 6.42 2.20 17.92
CA ARG A 85 5.84 1.92 16.62
C ARG A 85 4.34 1.72 16.78
N HIS A 86 3.54 2.36 15.96
CA HIS A 86 2.09 2.26 15.96
C HIS A 86 1.55 1.88 14.59
N GLU A 87 0.39 1.24 14.57
CA GLU A 87 -0.32 0.88 13.36
C GLU A 87 -1.72 1.47 13.36
N MET A 88 -2.16 1.94 12.20
CA MET A 88 -3.55 2.27 11.92
C MET A 88 -4.10 1.30 10.88
N THR A 89 -5.23 0.67 11.18
CA THR A 89 -5.94 -0.25 10.28
C THR A 89 -7.38 0.21 10.11
N LEU A 90 -7.86 0.18 8.87
CA LEU A 90 -9.26 0.43 8.52
C LEU A 90 -9.98 -0.92 8.33
N GLY A 91 -11.18 -1.05 8.87
CA GLY A 91 -11.96 -2.28 8.72
C GLY A 91 -13.31 -2.20 9.43
N SER A 92 -14.18 -3.16 9.15
CA SER A 92 -15.36 -3.38 9.99
C SER A 92 -14.94 -3.87 11.38
N PRO A 93 -15.80 -3.81 12.39
CA PRO A 93 -15.49 -4.37 13.71
C PRO A 93 -15.05 -5.83 13.66
N ALA A 94 -15.63 -6.64 12.75
CA ALA A 94 -15.23 -8.03 12.58
C ALA A 94 -13.82 -8.17 11.99
N ASP A 95 -13.47 -7.36 10.98
CA ASP A 95 -12.15 -7.35 10.37
C ASP A 95 -11.08 -6.93 11.38
N LEU A 96 -11.35 -5.89 12.17
CA LEU A 96 -10.40 -5.41 13.18
C LEU A 96 -10.17 -6.43 14.31
N ILE A 97 -11.20 -7.20 14.70
CA ILE A 97 -11.05 -8.31 15.65
C ILE A 97 -10.18 -9.40 15.06
N ALA A 98 -10.45 -9.82 13.82
CA ALA A 98 -9.68 -10.86 13.14
C ALA A 98 -8.21 -10.44 12.97
N HIS A 99 -7.97 -9.19 12.56
CA HIS A 99 -6.63 -8.61 12.45
C HIS A 99 -5.89 -8.64 13.79
N ALA A 100 -6.53 -8.18 14.87
CA ALA A 100 -5.93 -8.19 16.21
C ALA A 100 -5.57 -9.60 16.69
N GLU A 101 -6.41 -10.61 16.37
CA GLU A 101 -6.10 -12.01 16.70
C GLU A 101 -4.89 -12.53 15.91
N GLN A 102 -4.77 -12.13 14.65
CA GLN A 102 -3.63 -12.49 13.82
C GLN A 102 -2.33 -11.86 14.30
N MET A 103 -2.35 -10.57 14.62
CA MET A 103 -1.20 -9.85 15.19
C MET A 103 -0.75 -10.45 16.53
N ARG A 104 -1.68 -10.93 17.35
CA ARG A 104 -1.35 -11.61 18.61
C ARG A 104 -0.64 -12.93 18.38
N LYS A 105 -0.96 -13.66 17.30
CA LYS A 105 -0.33 -14.94 16.94
C LYS A 105 1.02 -14.74 16.24
N HIS A 106 1.15 -13.66 15.50
CA HIS A 106 2.30 -13.36 14.64
C HIS A 106 2.75 -11.90 14.81
N PRO A 107 3.27 -11.50 15.99
CA PRO A 107 3.58 -10.10 16.29
C PRO A 107 4.68 -9.49 15.44
N GLU A 108 5.51 -10.34 14.82
CA GLU A 108 6.61 -9.92 13.93
C GLU A 108 6.20 -9.86 12.44
N MET A 109 4.92 -10.16 12.13
CA MET A 109 4.47 -10.13 10.75
C MET A 109 4.31 -8.67 10.30
N GLU A 110 5.04 -8.29 9.26
CA GLU A 110 4.82 -7.02 8.58
C GLU A 110 3.70 -7.22 7.54
N HIS A 111 2.69 -6.38 7.62
CA HIS A 111 1.58 -6.38 6.68
C HIS A 111 1.80 -5.27 5.64
N ALA A 112 1.58 -5.64 4.38
CA ALA A 112 1.54 -4.69 3.26
C ALA A 112 0.08 -4.48 2.79
N ASP A 113 -0.85 -4.49 3.74
CA ASP A 113 -2.28 -4.36 3.44
C ASP A 113 -2.61 -2.91 3.08
N ALA A 114 -3.40 -2.72 2.01
CA ALA A 114 -3.75 -1.38 1.54
C ALA A 114 -4.61 -0.58 2.55
N ASN A 115 -5.26 -1.27 3.48
CA ASN A 115 -6.09 -0.70 4.55
C ASN A 115 -5.34 -0.48 5.87
N ALA A 116 -4.03 -0.75 5.91
CA ALA A 116 -3.23 -0.61 7.11
C ALA A 116 -1.92 0.13 6.84
N VAL A 117 -1.42 0.84 7.84
CA VAL A 117 -0.10 1.48 7.80
C VAL A 117 0.57 1.41 9.17
N THR A 118 1.77 0.87 9.18
CA THR A 118 2.65 0.88 10.35
C THR A 118 3.59 2.09 10.25
N VAL A 119 3.70 2.86 11.33
CA VAL A 119 4.47 4.11 11.36
C VAL A 119 5.44 4.10 12.53
N ASP A 120 6.72 4.29 12.25
CA ASP A 120 7.76 4.41 13.27
C ASP A 120 7.67 5.76 14.02
N PRO A 121 8.24 5.87 15.22
CA PRO A 121 8.24 7.10 16.00
C PRO A 121 8.70 8.32 15.21
N GLY A 122 7.93 9.39 15.23
CA GLY A 122 8.22 10.64 14.55
C GLY A 122 8.04 10.60 13.03
N GLN A 123 7.59 9.50 12.47
CA GLN A 123 7.35 9.35 11.03
C GLN A 123 5.88 9.58 10.66
N THR A 124 5.64 9.65 9.37
CA THR A 124 4.30 9.81 8.78
C THR A 124 4.09 8.71 7.75
N GLY A 125 2.93 8.07 7.80
CA GLY A 125 2.46 7.11 6.80
C GLY A 125 1.20 7.61 6.12
N GLU A 126 0.70 6.85 5.15
CA GLU A 126 -0.48 7.21 4.37
C GLU A 126 -1.33 5.99 4.07
N ILE A 127 -2.66 6.17 4.17
CA ILE A 127 -3.65 5.25 3.60
C ILE A 127 -4.55 6.07 2.67
N VAL A 128 -4.77 5.61 1.45
CA VAL A 128 -5.77 6.17 0.53
C VAL A 128 -6.88 5.14 0.36
N TRP A 129 -8.09 5.46 0.83
CA TRP A 129 -9.20 4.52 0.90
C TRP A 129 -10.48 5.11 0.33
N ARG A 130 -11.16 4.34 -0.53
CA ARG A 130 -12.46 4.67 -1.09
C ARG A 130 -13.55 3.93 -0.33
N PHE A 131 -14.42 4.66 0.34
CA PHE A 131 -15.51 4.07 1.12
C PHE A 131 -16.70 3.69 0.23
N THR A 132 -17.13 2.44 0.30
CA THR A 132 -18.33 1.95 -0.40
C THR A 132 -19.58 2.05 0.46
N GLN A 133 -19.41 2.33 1.75
CA GLN A 133 -20.48 2.55 2.74
C GLN A 133 -20.16 3.79 3.57
N ALA A 134 -21.21 4.45 4.10
CA ALA A 134 -21.05 5.50 5.09
C ALA A 134 -20.76 4.86 6.47
N GLY A 135 -19.92 5.53 7.27
CA GLY A 135 -19.55 5.04 8.60
C GLY A 135 -18.74 6.04 9.42
N THR A 136 -18.38 5.60 10.61
CA THR A 136 -17.55 6.36 11.56
C THR A 136 -16.56 5.42 12.18
#